data_b9b9334f772ebb0df43ab58f84c680ff
#
_entry.id   b9b9334f772ebb0df43ab58f84c680ff
#
_cell.length_a   1.000
_cell.length_b   1.000
_cell.length_c   1.000
_cell.angle_alpha   90.00
_cell.angle_beta   90.00
_cell.angle_gamma   90.00
#
_symmetry.space_group_name_H-M   'P 1'
#
loop_
_entity.id
_entity.type
_entity.pdbx_description
1 polymer ?
#
loop_
_entity_poly.entity_id
_entity_poly.type
_entity_poly.pdbx_seq_one_letter_code
_entity_poly.pdbx_strand_id
1 'polypeptide(L)'
;MRVKHELRHLVHRFGIDVVRYPLGDPLARTAKLLRHHRVNCVVDVGANDGGFATGIRGLGYAGHVISFEPLQKPFDSLHRKASSDGAWDTVQCAVGDAGGEVTINVSGNAGLSSSVLPMLDSHTDVEPSSRYIGAETVRQDRLDRLLPEMGIGPDRRTFLKIDVQGYERAVLDGASGLFDSGAVVGMQLELSLIPLYDGAMTYREGLDRADALGLTLMGLDPVFADPVSGQLLQADAVFFAA
;
A
#
# COMPACT_ATOMS: atom_id res chain seq x y z
N MET A 1 17.32 30.74 -11.58
CA MET A 1 17.52 29.88 -10.37
C MET A 1 17.15 30.60 -9.07
N ARG A 2 17.54 31.89 -8.84
CA ARG A 2 17.23 32.66 -7.61
C ARG A 2 15.72 32.78 -7.28
N VAL A 3 14.88 33.16 -8.26
CA VAL A 3 13.43 33.38 -8.04
C VAL A 3 12.69 32.14 -7.51
N LYS A 4 13.10 30.91 -7.92
CA LYS A 4 12.52 29.68 -7.41
C LYS A 4 12.87 29.43 -5.94
N HIS A 5 14.05 29.85 -5.50
CA HIS A 5 14.51 29.68 -4.13
C HIS A 5 13.77 30.63 -3.19
N GLU A 6 13.58 31.88 -3.61
CA GLU A 6 12.86 32.89 -2.82
C GLU A 6 11.38 32.55 -2.66
N LEU A 7 10.72 32.06 -3.74
CA LEU A 7 9.34 31.62 -3.70
C LEU A 7 9.17 30.42 -2.75
N ARG A 8 10.09 29.46 -2.80
CA ARG A 8 10.06 28.29 -1.90
C ARG A 8 10.18 28.71 -0.43
N HIS A 9 11.11 29.62 -0.11
CA HIS A 9 11.24 30.16 1.26
C HIS A 9 10.00 30.91 1.74
N LEU A 10 9.33 31.63 0.85
CA LEU A 10 8.10 32.36 1.20
C LEU A 10 6.97 31.38 1.59
N VAL A 11 6.74 30.33 0.80
CA VAL A 11 5.66 29.36 1.06
C VAL A 11 5.96 28.44 2.23
N HIS A 12 7.24 28.15 2.54
CA HIS A 12 7.63 27.40 3.74
C HIS A 12 7.14 28.06 5.04
N ARG A 13 7.04 29.40 5.07
CA ARG A 13 6.51 30.13 6.25
C ARG A 13 5.04 29.81 6.53
N PHE A 14 4.33 29.26 5.55
CA PHE A 14 2.94 28.81 5.66
C PHE A 14 2.81 27.28 5.78
N GLY A 15 3.93 26.57 6.03
CA GLY A 15 3.96 25.10 6.10
C GLY A 15 3.76 24.39 4.73
N ILE A 16 3.98 25.14 3.62
CA ILE A 16 3.82 24.61 2.25
C ILE A 16 5.19 24.45 1.62
N ASP A 17 5.46 23.32 0.96
CA ASP A 17 6.63 23.15 0.09
C ASP A 17 6.22 23.07 -1.38
N VAL A 18 7.09 23.56 -2.26
CA VAL A 18 6.95 23.47 -3.73
C VAL A 18 7.99 22.49 -4.26
N VAL A 19 7.53 21.34 -4.66
CA VAL A 19 8.37 20.27 -5.19
C VAL A 19 8.27 20.17 -6.72
N ARG A 20 9.29 19.58 -7.35
CA ARG A 20 9.30 19.41 -8.80
C ARG A 20 8.44 18.20 -9.18
N TYR A 21 7.34 18.45 -9.85
CA TYR A 21 6.51 17.39 -10.46
C TYR A 21 7.24 16.72 -11.65
N PRO A 22 7.15 15.40 -11.86
CA PRO A 22 6.53 14.40 -10.98
C PRO A 22 7.48 13.87 -9.89
N LEU A 23 8.78 14.19 -9.94
CA LEU A 23 9.80 13.56 -9.09
C LEU A 23 9.64 13.85 -7.58
N GLY A 24 9.01 14.96 -7.25
CA GLY A 24 8.73 15.32 -5.86
C GLY A 24 7.36 14.83 -5.34
N ASP A 25 6.58 14.17 -6.18
CA ASP A 25 5.29 13.60 -5.84
C ASP A 25 5.40 12.06 -5.91
N PRO A 26 5.30 11.34 -4.77
CA PRO A 26 5.46 9.89 -4.72
C PRO A 26 4.50 9.16 -5.65
N LEU A 27 3.21 9.52 -5.62
CA LEU A 27 2.19 8.87 -6.43
C LEU A 27 2.38 9.12 -7.93
N ALA A 28 2.76 10.35 -8.32
CA ALA A 28 3.07 10.67 -9.71
C ALA A 28 4.33 9.93 -10.21
N ARG A 29 5.32 9.71 -9.32
CA ARG A 29 6.49 8.87 -9.62
C ARG A 29 6.07 7.42 -9.83
N THR A 30 5.24 6.85 -8.92
CA THR A 30 4.70 5.50 -9.06
C THR A 30 3.91 5.36 -10.36
N ALA A 31 3.00 6.28 -10.69
CA ALA A 31 2.26 6.28 -11.96
C ALA A 31 3.18 6.34 -13.19
N LYS A 32 4.32 7.03 -13.11
CA LYS A 32 5.35 7.02 -14.16
C LYS A 32 6.03 5.65 -14.29
N LEU A 33 6.35 4.99 -13.17
CA LEU A 33 6.94 3.66 -13.15
C LEU A 33 5.96 2.62 -13.69
N LEU A 34 4.68 2.66 -13.32
CA LEU A 34 3.63 1.79 -13.87
C LEU A 34 3.60 1.86 -15.42
N ARG A 35 3.65 3.07 -15.98
CA ARG A 35 3.70 3.26 -17.44
C ARG A 35 5.00 2.73 -18.06
N HIS A 36 6.16 3.03 -17.43
CA HIS A 36 7.47 2.61 -17.92
C HIS A 36 7.58 1.10 -18.00
N HIS A 37 7.15 0.40 -16.96
CA HIS A 37 7.17 -1.05 -16.90
C HIS A 37 5.93 -1.71 -17.54
N ARG A 38 5.09 -0.94 -18.25
CA ARG A 38 3.90 -1.42 -18.98
C ARG A 38 2.97 -2.25 -18.10
N VAL A 39 2.79 -1.84 -16.85
CA VAL A 39 1.84 -2.47 -15.93
C VAL A 39 0.44 -2.34 -16.49
N ASN A 40 -0.27 -3.45 -16.61
CA ASN A 40 -1.64 -3.49 -17.12
C ASN A 40 -2.66 -3.98 -16.07
N CYS A 41 -2.17 -4.42 -14.90
CA CYS A 41 -2.98 -4.77 -13.74
C CYS A 41 -2.33 -4.21 -12.47
N VAL A 42 -3.10 -3.52 -11.64
CA VAL A 42 -2.71 -3.10 -10.29
C VAL A 42 -3.57 -3.84 -9.30
N VAL A 43 -2.93 -4.52 -8.35
CA VAL A 43 -3.57 -5.16 -7.21
C VAL A 43 -3.25 -4.32 -5.98
N ASP A 44 -4.29 -3.74 -5.36
CA ASP A 44 -4.20 -2.84 -4.21
C ASP A 44 -4.74 -3.56 -2.97
N VAL A 45 -3.84 -4.04 -2.13
CA VAL A 45 -4.15 -4.79 -0.91
C VAL A 45 -4.09 -3.86 0.29
N GLY A 46 -5.18 -3.80 1.05
CA GLY A 46 -5.42 -2.78 2.07
C GLY A 46 -5.83 -1.46 1.42
N ALA A 47 -6.84 -1.52 0.55
CA ALA A 47 -7.22 -0.39 -0.29
C ALA A 47 -7.93 0.73 0.47
N ASN A 48 -8.39 0.46 1.71
CA ASN A 48 -9.19 1.37 2.51
C ASN A 48 -10.35 1.95 1.68
N ASP A 49 -10.48 3.26 1.57
CA ASP A 49 -11.53 3.93 0.80
C ASP A 49 -11.22 4.08 -0.70
N GLY A 50 -10.14 3.46 -1.21
CA GLY A 50 -9.72 3.50 -2.61
C GLY A 50 -8.89 4.73 -2.99
N GLY A 51 -8.23 5.37 -2.03
CA GLY A 51 -7.42 6.57 -2.26
C GLY A 51 -6.28 6.35 -3.27
N PHE A 52 -5.54 5.25 -3.16
CA PHE A 52 -4.44 4.93 -4.09
C PHE A 52 -4.94 4.75 -5.53
N ALA A 53 -5.96 3.90 -5.73
CA ALA A 53 -6.52 3.64 -7.04
C ALA A 53 -7.10 4.91 -7.69
N THR A 54 -7.84 5.71 -6.92
CA THR A 54 -8.34 7.03 -7.37
C THR A 54 -7.20 7.95 -7.80
N GLY A 55 -6.12 7.98 -7.03
CA GLY A 55 -4.95 8.80 -7.32
C GLY A 55 -4.24 8.43 -8.62
N ILE A 56 -3.95 7.13 -8.84
CA ILE A 56 -3.32 6.67 -10.09
C ILE A 56 -4.23 6.86 -11.30
N ARG A 57 -5.57 6.74 -11.14
CA ARG A 57 -6.55 7.10 -12.18
C ARG A 57 -6.46 8.58 -12.56
N GLY A 58 -6.41 9.47 -11.55
CA GLY A 58 -6.20 10.91 -11.77
C GLY A 58 -4.90 11.25 -12.49
N LEU A 59 -3.90 10.37 -12.40
CA LEU A 59 -2.61 10.48 -13.09
C LEU A 59 -2.56 9.75 -14.44
N GLY A 60 -3.71 9.24 -14.91
CA GLY A 60 -3.88 8.67 -16.24
C GLY A 60 -3.55 7.17 -16.35
N TYR A 61 -3.52 6.42 -15.24
CA TYR A 61 -3.45 4.97 -15.31
C TYR A 61 -4.79 4.40 -15.81
N ALA A 62 -4.78 3.68 -16.92
CA ALA A 62 -5.97 3.13 -17.57
C ALA A 62 -6.04 1.59 -17.53
N GLY A 63 -5.06 0.92 -16.91
CA GLY A 63 -5.05 -0.53 -16.75
C GLY A 63 -6.10 -1.01 -15.74
N HIS A 64 -6.25 -2.33 -15.62
CA HIS A 64 -7.15 -2.95 -14.64
C HIS A 64 -6.67 -2.67 -13.21
N VAL A 65 -7.60 -2.39 -12.30
CA VAL A 65 -7.34 -2.26 -10.86
C VAL A 65 -8.20 -3.27 -10.11
N ILE A 66 -7.61 -3.97 -9.14
CA ILE A 66 -8.33 -4.85 -8.22
C ILE A 66 -7.96 -4.42 -6.81
N SER A 67 -8.93 -3.95 -6.05
CA SER A 67 -8.74 -3.46 -4.69
C SER A 67 -9.36 -4.40 -3.67
N PHE A 68 -8.55 -4.83 -2.70
CA PHE A 68 -8.95 -5.67 -1.58
C PHE A 68 -9.03 -4.83 -0.31
N GLU A 69 -10.20 -4.81 0.31
CA GLU A 69 -10.45 -4.13 1.58
C GLU A 69 -11.39 -4.99 2.45
N PRO A 70 -10.93 -5.48 3.61
CA PRO A 70 -11.73 -6.38 4.42
C PRO A 70 -12.82 -5.70 5.25
N LEU A 71 -12.58 -4.48 5.77
CA LEU A 71 -13.47 -3.81 6.70
C LEU A 71 -14.70 -3.24 5.97
N GLN A 72 -15.89 -3.46 6.54
CA GLN A 72 -17.16 -3.10 5.90
C GLN A 72 -17.25 -1.61 5.54
N LYS A 73 -16.95 -0.74 6.48
CA LYS A 73 -17.15 0.71 6.29
C LYS A 73 -16.20 1.33 5.23
N PRO A 74 -14.89 1.06 5.23
CA PRO A 74 -14.01 1.47 4.13
C PRO A 74 -14.41 0.83 2.80
N PHE A 75 -14.72 -0.47 2.79
CA PHE A 75 -15.15 -1.18 1.59
C PHE A 75 -16.38 -0.55 0.92
N ASP A 76 -17.40 -0.14 1.68
CA ASP A 76 -18.57 0.54 1.12
C ASP A 76 -18.19 1.84 0.40
N SER A 77 -17.20 2.57 0.91
CA SER A 77 -16.69 3.78 0.27
C SER A 77 -15.90 3.47 -1.00
N LEU A 78 -15.00 2.48 -0.92
CA LEU A 78 -14.22 1.95 -2.04
C LEU A 78 -15.15 1.51 -3.18
N HIS A 79 -16.12 0.66 -2.87
CA HIS A 79 -17.04 0.08 -3.85
C HIS A 79 -17.86 1.16 -4.58
N ARG A 80 -18.34 2.19 -3.85
CA ARG A 80 -19.01 3.33 -4.47
C ARG A 80 -18.12 4.11 -5.43
N LYS A 81 -16.84 4.32 -5.09
CA LYS A 81 -15.88 5.00 -5.97
C LYS A 81 -15.59 4.19 -7.23
N ALA A 82 -15.43 2.87 -7.09
CA ALA A 82 -15.14 1.98 -8.20
C ALA A 82 -16.33 1.76 -9.14
N SER A 83 -17.58 1.91 -8.65
CA SER A 83 -18.81 1.53 -9.38
C SER A 83 -18.99 2.19 -10.75
N SER A 84 -18.35 3.33 -11.00
CA SER A 84 -18.39 4.03 -12.30
C SER A 84 -17.19 3.75 -13.21
N ASP A 85 -16.24 2.93 -12.74
CA ASP A 85 -15.01 2.60 -13.48
C ASP A 85 -15.07 1.13 -13.95
N GLY A 86 -15.33 0.91 -15.22
CA GLY A 86 -15.46 -0.43 -15.81
C GLY A 86 -14.16 -1.28 -15.81
N ALA A 87 -13.05 -0.75 -15.31
CA ALA A 87 -11.76 -1.43 -15.18
C ALA A 87 -11.24 -1.44 -13.73
N TRP A 88 -12.15 -1.32 -12.75
CA TRP A 88 -11.80 -1.35 -11.34
C TRP A 88 -12.75 -2.28 -10.56
N ASP A 89 -12.22 -3.46 -10.18
CA ASP A 89 -12.91 -4.42 -9.33
C ASP A 89 -12.58 -4.21 -7.85
N THR A 90 -13.53 -4.53 -6.98
CA THR A 90 -13.39 -4.46 -5.53
C THR A 90 -13.79 -5.77 -4.88
N VAL A 91 -13.01 -6.24 -3.92
CA VAL A 91 -13.22 -7.50 -3.21
C VAL A 91 -13.20 -7.26 -1.71
N GLN A 92 -14.28 -7.60 -1.00
CA GLN A 92 -14.30 -7.53 0.46
C GLN A 92 -13.65 -8.78 1.02
N CYS A 93 -12.34 -8.72 1.25
CA CYS A 93 -11.54 -9.84 1.72
C CYS A 93 -10.23 -9.32 2.29
N ALA A 94 -9.81 -9.87 3.43
CA ALA A 94 -8.43 -9.77 3.88
C ALA A 94 -7.55 -10.67 3.00
N VAL A 95 -6.36 -10.21 2.68
CA VAL A 95 -5.36 -11.01 1.97
C VAL A 95 -4.32 -11.49 2.97
N GLY A 96 -3.98 -12.78 2.88
CA GLY A 96 -2.98 -13.39 3.75
C GLY A 96 -2.45 -14.70 3.17
N ASP A 97 -1.81 -15.51 4.01
CA ASP A 97 -1.15 -16.77 3.65
C ASP A 97 -2.06 -17.99 3.71
N ALA A 98 -3.30 -17.83 4.18
CA ALA A 98 -4.26 -18.92 4.34
C ALA A 98 -5.68 -18.50 3.94
N GLY A 99 -6.53 -19.47 3.60
CA GLY A 99 -7.97 -19.27 3.42
C GLY A 99 -8.73 -19.47 4.74
N GLY A 100 -9.86 -18.78 4.91
CA GLY A 100 -10.73 -18.89 6.09
C GLY A 100 -11.22 -17.54 6.58
N GLU A 101 -11.20 -17.35 7.88
CA GLU A 101 -11.57 -16.11 8.55
C GLU A 101 -10.42 -15.61 9.43
N VAL A 102 -10.31 -14.29 9.54
CA VAL A 102 -9.35 -13.61 10.41
C VAL A 102 -10.04 -12.47 11.15
N THR A 103 -9.59 -12.19 12.36
CA THR A 103 -10.07 -11.04 13.13
C THR A 103 -9.12 -9.87 12.93
N ILE A 104 -9.66 -8.72 12.51
CA ILE A 104 -8.94 -7.46 12.34
C ILE A 104 -9.33 -6.52 13.48
N ASN A 105 -8.34 -6.00 14.17
CA ASN A 105 -8.51 -4.93 15.14
C ASN A 105 -8.77 -3.61 14.41
N VAL A 106 -9.89 -2.96 14.69
CA VAL A 106 -10.32 -1.73 13.99
C VAL A 106 -9.79 -0.50 14.72
N SER A 107 -9.04 0.34 14.03
CA SER A 107 -8.47 1.57 14.58
C SER A 107 -9.44 2.75 14.53
N GLY A 108 -9.27 3.70 15.47
CA GLY A 108 -10.12 4.88 15.62
C GLY A 108 -9.93 5.95 14.52
N ASN A 109 -8.79 5.94 13.84
CA ASN A 109 -8.43 6.90 12.78
C ASN A 109 -9.03 6.52 11.40
N ALA A 110 -10.33 6.30 11.35
CA ALA A 110 -11.07 5.88 10.16
C ALA A 110 -10.60 4.53 9.55
N GLY A 111 -10.01 3.66 10.38
CA GLY A 111 -9.55 2.34 9.97
C GLY A 111 -8.14 2.32 9.33
N LEU A 112 -7.48 3.46 9.20
CA LEU A 112 -6.18 3.57 8.51
C LEU A 112 -5.07 2.71 9.15
N SER A 113 -5.09 2.53 10.48
CA SER A 113 -4.11 1.73 11.22
C SER A 113 -4.70 0.39 11.71
N SER A 114 -5.78 -0.10 11.07
CA SER A 114 -6.39 -1.38 11.42
C SER A 114 -5.48 -2.53 10.99
N SER A 115 -5.35 -3.55 11.86
CA SER A 115 -4.44 -4.66 11.64
C SER A 115 -4.95 -5.97 12.21
N VAL A 116 -4.51 -7.07 11.62
CA VAL A 116 -4.61 -8.41 12.20
C VAL A 116 -3.74 -8.52 13.47
N LEU A 117 -2.61 -7.79 13.49
CA LEU A 117 -1.62 -7.84 14.56
C LEU A 117 -1.95 -6.89 15.72
N PRO A 118 -1.50 -7.19 16.95
CA PRO A 118 -1.57 -6.25 18.06
C PRO A 118 -0.72 -5.00 17.78
N MET A 119 -1.29 -3.81 18.03
CA MET A 119 -0.59 -2.54 17.93
C MET A 119 0.31 -2.33 19.14
N LEU A 120 1.51 -1.81 18.94
CA LEU A 120 2.46 -1.47 20.00
C LEU A 120 2.30 -0.01 20.46
N ASP A 121 2.76 0.28 21.67
CA ASP A 121 2.73 1.64 22.25
C ASP A 121 3.53 2.63 21.38
N SER A 122 4.60 2.19 20.71
CA SER A 122 5.37 3.00 19.76
C SER A 122 4.52 3.63 18.64
N HIS A 123 3.38 3.01 18.30
CA HIS A 123 2.42 3.58 17.35
C HIS A 123 1.48 4.57 18.05
N THR A 124 0.83 4.14 19.13
CA THR A 124 -0.19 4.94 19.82
C THR A 124 0.34 6.15 20.56
N ASP A 125 1.63 6.17 20.91
CA ASP A 125 2.30 7.32 21.52
C ASP A 125 2.48 8.46 20.50
N VAL A 126 2.70 8.12 19.23
CA VAL A 126 2.85 9.09 18.14
C VAL A 126 1.49 9.48 17.54
N GLU A 127 0.58 8.52 17.37
CA GLU A 127 -0.75 8.73 16.79
C GLU A 127 -1.84 8.14 17.71
N PRO A 128 -2.25 8.86 18.77
CA PRO A 128 -3.22 8.34 19.74
C PRO A 128 -4.59 7.98 19.13
N SER A 129 -4.97 8.56 18.00
CA SER A 129 -6.23 8.25 17.31
C SER A 129 -6.20 6.88 16.62
N SER A 130 -5.02 6.26 16.47
CA SER A 130 -4.85 4.91 15.91
C SER A 130 -5.30 3.79 16.85
N ARG A 131 -5.52 4.08 18.14
CA ARG A 131 -5.95 3.07 19.13
C ARG A 131 -7.13 2.26 18.63
N TYR A 132 -7.09 0.97 18.92
CA TYR A 132 -8.18 0.07 18.55
C TYR A 132 -9.46 0.39 19.31
N ILE A 133 -10.57 0.47 18.55
CA ILE A 133 -11.92 0.79 19.06
C ILE A 133 -12.90 -0.37 18.91
N GLY A 134 -12.48 -1.47 18.27
CA GLY A 134 -13.29 -2.66 18.05
C GLY A 134 -12.53 -3.71 17.26
N ALA A 135 -13.22 -4.73 16.81
CA ALA A 135 -12.69 -5.77 15.94
C ALA A 135 -13.78 -6.28 15.01
N GLU A 136 -13.39 -6.70 13.80
CA GLU A 136 -14.28 -7.35 12.82
C GLU A 136 -13.67 -8.70 12.41
N THR A 137 -14.49 -9.76 12.37
CA THR A 137 -14.11 -11.04 11.77
C THR A 137 -14.49 -10.99 10.29
N VAL A 138 -13.53 -11.22 9.41
CA VAL A 138 -13.66 -11.07 7.97
C VAL A 138 -13.13 -12.30 7.24
N ARG A 139 -13.61 -12.53 6.02
CA ARG A 139 -13.03 -13.53 5.12
C ARG A 139 -11.58 -13.20 4.84
N GLN A 140 -10.71 -14.21 4.84
CA GLN A 140 -9.32 -14.15 4.39
C GLN A 140 -9.08 -15.16 3.29
N ASP A 141 -8.23 -14.80 2.31
CA ASP A 141 -7.79 -15.74 1.29
C ASP A 141 -6.40 -15.32 0.72
N ARG A 142 -5.79 -16.21 -0.09
CA ARG A 142 -4.49 -16.02 -0.74
C ARG A 142 -4.66 -15.36 -2.10
N LEU A 143 -3.75 -14.46 -2.48
CA LEU A 143 -3.73 -13.90 -3.84
C LEU A 143 -3.51 -14.97 -4.91
N ASP A 144 -2.70 -15.98 -4.61
CA ASP A 144 -2.45 -17.12 -5.51
C ASP A 144 -3.73 -17.88 -5.91
N ARG A 145 -4.79 -17.76 -5.10
CA ARG A 145 -6.10 -18.32 -5.40
C ARG A 145 -7.06 -17.29 -6.00
N LEU A 146 -7.13 -16.11 -5.37
CA LEU A 146 -8.11 -15.07 -5.73
C LEU A 146 -7.90 -14.54 -7.15
N LEU A 147 -6.66 -14.23 -7.54
CA LEU A 147 -6.40 -13.61 -8.84
C LEU A 147 -6.67 -14.54 -10.03
N PRO A 148 -6.27 -15.82 -10.02
CA PRO A 148 -6.68 -16.76 -11.06
C PRO A 148 -8.20 -16.95 -11.18
N GLU A 149 -8.92 -17.00 -10.06
CA GLU A 149 -10.40 -17.07 -10.05
C GLU A 149 -11.04 -15.83 -10.70
N MET A 150 -10.35 -14.68 -10.67
CA MET A 150 -10.76 -13.42 -11.32
C MET A 150 -10.23 -13.29 -12.75
N GLY A 151 -9.59 -14.34 -13.31
CA GLY A 151 -9.04 -14.34 -14.66
C GLY A 151 -7.73 -13.55 -14.80
N ILE A 152 -7.03 -13.29 -13.70
CA ILE A 152 -5.71 -12.65 -13.71
C ILE A 152 -4.65 -13.74 -13.66
N GLY A 153 -3.98 -13.95 -14.79
CA GLY A 153 -2.97 -14.98 -14.99
C GLY A 153 -1.57 -14.41 -15.25
N PRO A 154 -0.61 -15.30 -15.56
CA PRO A 154 0.80 -14.94 -15.75
C PRO A 154 1.06 -14.09 -17.00
N ASP A 155 0.09 -13.92 -17.89
CA ASP A 155 0.14 -13.02 -19.06
C ASP A 155 -0.04 -11.53 -18.68
N ARG A 156 -0.43 -11.26 -17.43
CA ARG A 156 -0.56 -9.90 -16.90
C ARG A 156 0.78 -9.39 -16.37
N ARG A 157 1.01 -8.11 -16.57
CA ARG A 157 2.11 -7.37 -15.93
C ARG A 157 1.54 -6.66 -14.71
N THR A 158 1.60 -7.33 -13.56
CA THR A 158 0.93 -6.93 -12.34
C THR A 158 1.87 -6.10 -11.46
N PHE A 159 1.35 -5.00 -10.91
CA PHE A 159 1.94 -4.27 -9.82
C PHE A 159 1.13 -4.55 -8.55
N LEU A 160 1.81 -4.97 -7.48
CA LEU A 160 1.19 -5.32 -6.22
C LEU A 160 1.49 -4.25 -5.16
N LYS A 161 0.48 -3.46 -4.76
CA LYS A 161 0.58 -2.58 -3.58
C LYS A 161 0.14 -3.37 -2.34
N ILE A 162 0.94 -3.34 -1.29
CA ILE A 162 0.67 -3.98 -0.01
C ILE A 162 0.81 -2.94 1.09
N ASP A 163 -0.31 -2.71 1.80
CA ASP A 163 -0.41 -1.77 2.92
C ASP A 163 -1.48 -2.33 3.88
N VAL A 164 -1.04 -3.24 4.73
CA VAL A 164 -1.91 -4.04 5.60
C VAL A 164 -1.49 -3.94 7.07
N GLN A 165 -0.74 -2.86 7.36
CA GLN A 165 -0.44 -2.43 8.71
C GLN A 165 0.20 -3.53 9.56
N GLY A 166 1.34 -4.05 9.06
CA GLY A 166 2.17 -5.05 9.72
C GLY A 166 1.95 -6.50 9.21
N TYR A 167 0.88 -6.79 8.48
CA TYR A 167 0.57 -8.15 8.00
C TYR A 167 1.16 -8.45 6.60
N GLU A 168 2.09 -7.64 6.11
CA GLU A 168 2.71 -7.71 4.78
C GLU A 168 3.38 -9.04 4.50
N ARG A 169 4.02 -9.68 5.52
CA ARG A 169 4.63 -10.99 5.40
C ARG A 169 3.63 -12.05 4.91
N ALA A 170 2.45 -12.10 5.54
CA ALA A 170 1.42 -13.06 5.19
C ALA A 170 0.87 -12.82 3.77
N VAL A 171 0.74 -11.54 3.36
CA VAL A 171 0.33 -11.20 1.99
C VAL A 171 1.36 -11.69 0.97
N LEU A 172 2.65 -11.45 1.21
CA LEU A 172 3.73 -11.92 0.33
C LEU A 172 3.79 -13.44 0.25
N ASP A 173 3.59 -14.15 1.37
CA ASP A 173 3.54 -15.61 1.41
C ASP A 173 2.30 -16.16 0.68
N GLY A 174 1.19 -15.44 0.71
CA GLY A 174 -0.04 -15.72 -0.04
C GLY A 174 0.01 -15.38 -1.53
N ALA A 175 1.07 -14.72 -1.98
CA ALA A 175 1.31 -14.31 -3.36
C ALA A 175 2.54 -15.02 -3.99
N SER A 176 3.14 -16.00 -3.31
CA SER A 176 4.40 -16.63 -3.73
C SER A 176 4.32 -17.20 -5.15
N GLY A 177 3.24 -17.87 -5.51
CA GLY A 177 3.04 -18.43 -6.86
C GLY A 177 2.91 -17.36 -7.94
N LEU A 178 2.38 -16.17 -7.63
CA LEU A 178 2.32 -15.05 -8.57
C LEU A 178 3.72 -14.49 -8.87
N PHE A 179 4.58 -14.38 -7.86
CA PHE A 179 5.98 -14.00 -8.05
C PHE A 179 6.74 -15.05 -8.86
N ASP A 180 6.60 -16.34 -8.52
CA ASP A 180 7.26 -17.46 -9.21
C ASP A 180 6.83 -17.56 -10.69
N SER A 181 5.60 -17.18 -11.00
CA SER A 181 5.10 -17.14 -12.38
C SER A 181 5.64 -15.98 -13.23
N GLY A 182 6.27 -14.98 -12.59
CA GLY A 182 6.70 -13.75 -13.23
C GLY A 182 5.57 -12.76 -13.57
N ALA A 183 4.35 -13.01 -13.08
CA ALA A 183 3.21 -12.11 -13.28
C ALA A 183 3.42 -10.77 -12.55
N VAL A 184 4.01 -10.78 -11.36
CA VAL A 184 4.30 -9.57 -10.58
C VAL A 184 5.62 -8.97 -11.08
N VAL A 185 5.53 -7.80 -11.72
CA VAL A 185 6.69 -7.07 -12.27
C VAL A 185 7.15 -5.91 -11.39
N GLY A 186 6.41 -5.61 -10.34
CA GLY A 186 6.78 -4.61 -9.34
C GLY A 186 5.83 -4.65 -8.16
N MET A 187 6.27 -4.06 -7.05
CA MET A 187 5.45 -3.92 -5.85
C MET A 187 5.72 -2.59 -5.13
N GLN A 188 4.74 -2.16 -4.35
CA GLN A 188 4.90 -1.17 -3.28
C GLN A 188 4.64 -1.86 -1.95
N LEU A 189 5.52 -1.64 -0.99
CA LEU A 189 5.46 -2.24 0.32
C LEU A 189 5.64 -1.14 1.38
N GLU A 190 4.72 -1.07 2.34
CA GLU A 190 4.91 -0.22 3.50
C GLU A 190 5.93 -0.86 4.45
N LEU A 191 7.02 -0.16 4.71
CA LEU A 191 8.12 -0.63 5.54
C LEU A 191 8.10 0.04 6.91
N SER A 192 7.97 -0.73 7.98
CA SER A 192 8.12 -0.25 9.35
C SER A 192 9.59 -0.17 9.76
N LEU A 193 10.10 1.06 9.98
CA LEU A 193 11.49 1.32 10.36
C LEU A 193 11.73 1.00 11.84
N ILE A 194 10.68 1.07 12.64
CA ILE A 194 10.62 0.59 14.03
C ILE A 194 9.41 -0.34 14.17
N PRO A 195 9.38 -1.23 15.16
CA PRO A 195 8.20 -2.05 15.41
C PRO A 195 6.99 -1.18 15.80
N LEU A 196 5.91 -1.25 15.02
CA LEU A 196 4.62 -0.57 15.28
C LEU A 196 3.50 -1.58 15.59
N TYR A 197 3.69 -2.83 15.14
CA TYR A 197 2.80 -3.96 15.39
C TYR A 197 3.62 -5.17 15.83
N ASP A 198 3.10 -5.95 16.78
CA ASP A 198 3.79 -7.12 17.31
C ASP A 198 3.89 -8.23 16.25
N GLY A 199 5.10 -8.73 16.02
CA GLY A 199 5.38 -9.74 15.00
C GLY A 199 5.38 -9.24 13.55
N ALA A 200 5.24 -7.93 13.31
CA ALA A 200 5.34 -7.36 11.97
C ALA A 200 6.73 -7.56 11.36
N MET A 201 6.77 -7.60 10.04
CA MET A 201 8.03 -7.65 9.29
C MET A 201 8.81 -6.35 9.46
N THR A 202 10.10 -6.45 9.76
CA THR A 202 10.98 -5.29 9.81
C THR A 202 11.28 -4.77 8.41
N TYR A 203 11.67 -3.48 8.29
CA TYR A 203 12.07 -2.91 6.99
C TYR A 203 13.24 -3.69 6.34
N ARG A 204 14.16 -4.24 7.12
CA ARG A 204 15.29 -5.04 6.61
C ARG A 204 14.79 -6.33 5.95
N GLU A 205 13.92 -7.06 6.66
CA GLU A 205 13.28 -8.26 6.10
C GLU A 205 12.48 -7.94 4.84
N GLY A 206 11.79 -6.79 4.79
CA GLY A 206 11.07 -6.32 3.60
C GLY A 206 11.99 -6.05 2.41
N LEU A 207 13.13 -5.40 2.63
CA LEU A 207 14.16 -5.18 1.60
C LEU A 207 14.80 -6.50 1.14
N ASP A 208 15.18 -7.37 2.08
CA ASP A 208 15.77 -8.69 1.78
C ASP A 208 14.78 -9.56 0.98
N ARG A 209 13.47 -9.48 1.32
CA ARG A 209 12.41 -10.18 0.60
C ARG A 209 12.25 -9.67 -0.84
N ALA A 210 12.28 -8.36 -1.04
CA ALA A 210 12.21 -7.76 -2.38
C ALA A 210 13.43 -8.17 -3.23
N ASP A 211 14.62 -8.17 -2.66
CA ASP A 211 15.85 -8.60 -3.33
C ASP A 211 15.79 -10.09 -3.72
N ALA A 212 15.34 -10.95 -2.80
CA ALA A 212 15.14 -12.38 -3.07
C ALA A 212 14.11 -12.67 -4.18
N LEU A 213 13.14 -11.75 -4.38
CA LEU A 213 12.17 -11.79 -5.48
C LEU A 213 12.71 -11.19 -6.79
N GLY A 214 13.98 -10.75 -6.82
CA GLY A 214 14.60 -10.13 -7.99
C GLY A 214 14.09 -8.72 -8.30
N LEU A 215 13.59 -8.01 -7.29
CA LEU A 215 13.04 -6.67 -7.46
C LEU A 215 14.03 -5.62 -6.96
N THR A 216 14.26 -4.59 -7.77
CA THR A 216 15.14 -3.46 -7.44
C THR A 216 14.35 -2.31 -6.83
N LEU A 217 14.86 -1.70 -5.76
CA LEU A 217 14.27 -0.51 -5.13
C LEU A 217 14.35 0.70 -6.09
N MET A 218 13.20 1.26 -6.44
CA MET A 218 13.05 2.40 -7.36
C MET A 218 12.67 3.71 -6.65
N GLY A 219 12.11 3.62 -5.46
CA GLY A 219 11.70 4.78 -4.66
C GLY A 219 11.49 4.41 -3.21
N LEU A 220 11.75 5.38 -2.33
CA LEU A 220 11.50 5.26 -0.89
C LEU A 220 10.94 6.60 -0.42
N ASP A 221 9.71 6.58 0.08
CA ASP A 221 8.96 7.77 0.45
C ASP A 221 8.55 7.73 1.92
N PRO A 222 8.91 8.74 2.72
CA PRO A 222 8.42 8.89 4.08
C PRO A 222 6.89 9.01 4.12
N VAL A 223 6.22 8.21 4.98
CA VAL A 223 4.76 8.27 5.12
C VAL A 223 4.31 8.53 6.56
N PHE A 224 5.06 8.05 7.56
CA PHE A 224 4.74 8.28 8.96
C PHE A 224 6.00 8.63 9.74
N ALA A 225 5.96 9.74 10.45
CA ALA A 225 7.07 10.23 11.29
C ALA A 225 6.53 10.79 12.62
N ASP A 226 7.32 10.65 13.67
CA ASP A 226 7.05 11.32 14.94
C ASP A 226 7.20 12.84 14.77
N PRO A 227 6.13 13.63 14.96
CA PRO A 227 6.19 15.07 14.77
C PRO A 227 7.05 15.81 15.81
N VAL A 228 7.37 15.16 16.94
CA VAL A 228 8.16 15.75 18.03
C VAL A 228 9.66 15.51 17.80
N SER A 229 10.06 14.27 17.57
CA SER A 229 11.47 13.92 17.39
C SER A 229 11.95 14.06 15.93
N GLY A 230 11.02 14.00 14.98
CA GLY A 230 11.33 13.90 13.55
C GLY A 230 11.74 12.48 13.11
N GLN A 231 11.68 11.48 14.01
CA GLN A 231 12.03 10.12 13.66
C GLN A 231 11.05 9.56 12.64
N LEU A 232 11.58 9.04 11.52
CA LEU A 232 10.79 8.33 10.54
C LEU A 232 10.41 6.94 11.07
N LEU A 233 9.13 6.61 11.03
CA LEU A 233 8.56 5.37 11.57
C LEU A 233 8.16 4.40 10.46
N GLN A 234 7.60 4.92 9.35
CA GLN A 234 7.24 4.12 8.17
C GLN A 234 7.62 4.85 6.87
N ALA A 235 7.88 4.06 5.85
CA ALA A 235 8.15 4.54 4.50
C ALA A 235 7.55 3.58 3.46
N ASP A 236 7.00 4.14 2.39
CA ASP A 236 6.60 3.40 1.20
C ASP A 236 7.82 3.10 0.33
N ALA A 237 8.08 1.84 0.07
CA ALA A 237 9.13 1.39 -0.81
C ALA A 237 8.54 0.84 -2.11
N VAL A 238 8.97 1.36 -3.26
CA VAL A 238 8.53 0.93 -4.58
C VAL A 238 9.63 0.16 -5.27
N PHE A 239 9.32 -1.04 -5.74
CA PHE A 239 10.26 -1.95 -6.37
C PHE A 239 9.77 -2.38 -7.76
N PHE A 240 10.70 -2.67 -8.67
CA PHE A 240 10.40 -3.27 -9.97
C PHE A 240 11.46 -4.28 -10.39
N ALA A 241 11.06 -5.26 -11.19
CA ALA A 241 11.98 -6.17 -11.87
C ALA A 241 12.90 -5.37 -12.83
N ALA A 242 14.18 -5.76 -12.90
CA ALA A 242 15.21 -5.12 -13.70
C ALA A 242 14.93 -5.17 -15.21
#